data_270ac3e4eca4faf7edbf654ba126ee82
#
_entry.id   270ac3e4eca4faf7edbf654ba126ee82
#
_cell.length_a   1.000
_cell.length_b   1.000
_cell.length_c   1.000
_cell.angle_alpha   90.00
_cell.angle_beta   90.00
_cell.angle_gamma   90.00
#
_symmetry.space_group_name_H-M   'P 1'
#
loop_
_entity.id
_entity.type
_entity.pdbx_description
1 polymer ?
#
loop_
_entity_poly.entity_id
_entity_poly.type
_entity_poly.pdbx_seq_one_letter_code
_entity_poly.pdbx_strand_id
1 'polypeptide(L)'
;MSGASIRAYKHGDLQALEELLRESISQGQPRTHRPWKKIILLIEGLYSMEGTIVDLPRVLELKKRYRFYLYVDEAHSIGALGPRGGGVCQYFGIDPDQVDVHMGTFTKSFGAVGGYIAGKKTLIDRIRLLNHSNVYGETMAPPVIVQIMSTLATIMSVGNDPCDLELLPNWMQFSPEFLAGVEGRRRLERLAFNARYLNHGLRKLGFIIWGSRDSPVVPLLIFQPGKMSLFSLYMLHRELALPPSKRWQLLDREWNCKSLEHAHVVAQTPEGVQPIPRRPPIVVVVVAYPATPIISSRVRFCVSAAHTKEDIDDVLRACDEIGDVLGLKHTNGGPGGRWTIEKITRHARKLVAWDGNQPLPEPA
;
A
#
# COMPACT_ATOMS: atom_id res chain seq x y z
N MET A 1 25.81 -0.78 15.04
CA MET A 1 25.78 0.10 13.87
C MET A 1 26.81 -0.40 12.86
N SER A 2 26.47 -0.41 11.56
CA SER A 2 27.33 -1.00 10.52
C SER A 2 28.60 -0.22 10.22
N GLY A 3 28.69 1.06 10.59
CA GLY A 3 29.79 1.95 10.20
C GLY A 3 29.83 2.32 8.71
N ALA A 4 28.77 1.98 7.94
CA ALA A 4 28.67 2.31 6.53
C ALA A 4 28.42 3.81 6.31
N SER A 5 29.00 4.38 5.26
CA SER A 5 28.63 5.70 4.77
C SER A 5 27.28 5.63 4.11
N ILE A 6 26.35 6.49 4.53
CA ILE A 6 24.97 6.55 3.99
C ILE A 6 24.88 7.79 3.11
N ARG A 7 24.40 7.60 1.88
CA ARG A 7 24.05 8.67 0.94
C ARG A 7 22.63 8.47 0.46
N ALA A 8 21.81 9.52 0.50
CA ALA A 8 20.43 9.51 0.03
C ALA A 8 20.33 10.18 -1.34
N TYR A 9 19.48 9.66 -2.20
CA TYR A 9 19.09 10.29 -3.45
C TYR A 9 17.59 10.64 -3.42
N LYS A 10 17.17 11.51 -4.32
CA LYS A 10 15.79 11.96 -4.39
C LYS A 10 14.88 10.81 -4.82
N HIS A 11 13.77 10.63 -4.10
CA HIS A 11 12.80 9.56 -4.32
C HIS A 11 12.33 9.51 -5.79
N GLY A 12 12.41 8.31 -6.39
CA GLY A 12 11.97 8.06 -7.76
C GLY A 12 12.85 8.68 -8.87
N ASP A 13 13.92 9.40 -8.51
CA ASP A 13 14.80 10.08 -9.44
C ASP A 13 16.03 9.20 -9.77
N LEU A 14 15.91 8.41 -10.82
CA LEU A 14 17.00 7.51 -11.26
C LEU A 14 18.18 8.26 -11.87
N GLN A 15 17.98 9.49 -12.37
CA GLN A 15 19.09 10.32 -12.82
C GLN A 15 19.92 10.79 -11.62
N ALA A 16 19.28 11.29 -10.58
CA ALA A 16 19.99 11.64 -9.33
C ALA A 16 20.70 10.44 -8.70
N LEU A 17 20.11 9.24 -8.79
CA LEU A 17 20.78 8.00 -8.38
C LEU A 17 22.04 7.73 -9.22
N GLU A 18 21.97 7.86 -10.53
CA GLU A 18 23.12 7.63 -11.41
C GLU A 18 24.24 8.65 -11.16
N GLU A 19 23.90 9.91 -10.98
CA GLU A 19 24.85 10.98 -10.63
C GLU A 19 25.55 10.68 -9.30
N LEU A 20 24.78 10.27 -8.27
CA LEU A 20 25.32 9.88 -6.97
C LEU A 20 26.24 8.66 -7.03
N LEU A 21 25.91 7.67 -7.88
CA LEU A 21 26.76 6.50 -8.10
C LEU A 21 28.09 6.89 -8.76
N ARG A 22 28.05 7.72 -9.81
CA ARG A 22 29.24 8.25 -10.49
C ARG A 22 30.13 9.01 -9.52
N GLU A 23 29.53 9.92 -8.76
CA GLU A 23 30.25 10.69 -7.73
C GLU A 23 30.88 9.78 -6.70
N SER A 24 30.11 8.84 -6.15
CA SER A 24 30.60 7.90 -5.12
C SER A 24 31.76 7.05 -5.60
N ILE A 25 31.73 6.60 -6.86
CA ILE A 25 32.79 5.78 -7.46
C ILE A 25 34.04 6.64 -7.73
N SER A 26 33.87 7.85 -8.28
CA SER A 26 34.99 8.71 -8.65
C SER A 26 35.72 9.28 -7.42
N GLN A 27 34.98 9.69 -6.38
CA GLN A 27 35.57 10.25 -5.16
C GLN A 27 36.15 9.17 -4.23
N GLY A 28 35.60 7.97 -4.24
CA GLY A 28 36.00 6.90 -3.33
C GLY A 28 35.61 7.17 -1.87
N GLN A 29 36.36 6.53 -0.95
CA GLN A 29 36.12 6.64 0.48
C GLN A 29 36.52 8.04 1.01
N PRO A 30 35.78 8.62 1.97
CA PRO A 30 36.17 9.88 2.62
C PRO A 30 37.59 9.77 3.19
N ARG A 31 38.36 10.83 3.08
CA ARG A 31 39.75 11.00 3.54
C ARG A 31 40.82 10.20 2.75
N THR A 32 40.55 8.94 2.41
CA THR A 32 41.56 8.05 1.78
C THR A 32 41.46 8.02 0.27
N HIS A 33 40.32 8.40 -0.30
CA HIS A 33 39.98 8.29 -1.72
C HIS A 33 40.18 6.91 -2.33
N ARG A 34 40.28 5.87 -1.47
CA ARG A 34 40.36 4.48 -1.92
C ARG A 34 39.00 4.04 -2.47
N PRO A 35 38.98 3.13 -3.45
CA PRO A 35 37.75 2.55 -3.94
C PRO A 35 36.89 1.95 -2.82
N TRP A 36 35.57 2.04 -2.95
CA TRP A 36 34.66 1.39 -2.04
C TRP A 36 34.78 -0.13 -2.15
N LYS A 37 34.84 -0.82 -1.01
CA LYS A 37 34.83 -2.29 -1.00
C LYS A 37 33.49 -2.85 -1.50
N LYS A 38 32.39 -2.17 -1.15
CA LYS A 38 31.02 -2.52 -1.55
C LYS A 38 30.18 -1.27 -1.63
N ILE A 39 29.34 -1.21 -2.64
CA ILE A 39 28.23 -0.23 -2.74
C ILE A 39 26.95 -1.06 -2.71
N ILE A 40 26.02 -0.71 -1.83
CA ILE A 40 24.74 -1.38 -1.68
C ILE A 40 23.65 -0.32 -1.91
N LEU A 41 22.79 -0.58 -2.89
CA LEU A 41 21.57 0.22 -3.10
C LEU A 41 20.43 -0.44 -2.34
N LEU A 42 19.79 0.34 -1.47
CA LEU A 42 18.59 -0.05 -0.73
C LEU A 42 17.37 0.65 -1.35
N ILE A 43 16.37 -0.13 -1.76
CA ILE A 43 15.11 0.37 -2.31
C ILE A 43 13.94 -0.43 -1.75
N GLU A 44 12.75 0.17 -1.74
CA GLU A 44 11.50 -0.56 -1.47
C GLU A 44 10.87 -0.98 -2.80
N GLY A 45 10.33 -2.21 -2.88
CA GLY A 45 9.57 -2.68 -4.04
C GLY A 45 8.29 -1.85 -4.24
N LEU A 46 7.61 -1.58 -3.13
CA LEU A 46 6.48 -0.64 -3.03
C LEU A 46 6.72 0.27 -1.83
N TYR A 47 6.84 1.56 -2.08
CA TYR A 47 7.10 2.55 -1.04
C TYR A 47 5.87 2.82 -0.17
N SER A 48 6.06 2.66 1.11
CA SER A 48 4.99 2.68 2.12
C SER A 48 4.30 4.03 2.27
N MET A 49 5.03 5.11 2.05
CA MET A 49 4.53 6.48 2.26
C MET A 49 4.08 7.12 0.95
N GLU A 50 4.79 6.88 -0.13
CA GLU A 50 4.52 7.44 -1.45
C GLU A 50 3.54 6.61 -2.27
N GLY A 51 3.37 5.33 -1.93
CA GLY A 51 2.56 4.40 -2.72
C GLY A 51 3.12 4.16 -4.12
N THR A 52 4.39 4.45 -4.36
CA THR A 52 5.04 4.26 -5.66
C THR A 52 5.66 2.88 -5.75
N ILE A 53 5.54 2.25 -6.90
CA ILE A 53 6.27 1.02 -7.24
C ILE A 53 7.59 1.45 -7.87
N VAL A 54 8.70 0.87 -7.42
CA VAL A 54 10.02 1.17 -7.96
C VAL A 54 10.13 0.74 -9.43
N ASP A 55 10.82 1.52 -10.24
CA ASP A 55 11.17 1.13 -11.63
C ASP A 55 12.38 0.16 -11.60
N LEU A 56 12.09 -1.10 -11.20
CA LEU A 56 13.11 -2.13 -11.05
C LEU A 56 13.88 -2.41 -12.35
N PRO A 57 13.26 -2.46 -13.54
CA PRO A 57 13.98 -2.65 -14.79
C PRO A 57 15.14 -1.66 -14.97
N ARG A 58 14.88 -0.37 -14.81
CA ARG A 58 15.90 0.68 -14.96
C ARG A 58 16.94 0.65 -13.84
N VAL A 59 16.56 0.29 -12.61
CA VAL A 59 17.51 0.07 -11.52
C VAL A 59 18.48 -1.07 -11.86
N LEU A 60 17.99 -2.16 -12.47
CA LEU A 60 18.84 -3.27 -12.89
C LEU A 60 19.77 -2.91 -14.05
N GLU A 61 19.37 -1.99 -14.94
CA GLU A 61 20.29 -1.44 -15.97
C GLU A 61 21.44 -0.68 -15.31
N LEU A 62 21.16 0.14 -14.30
CA LEU A 62 22.19 0.82 -13.51
C LEU A 62 23.07 -0.18 -12.75
N LYS A 63 22.46 -1.23 -12.19
CA LYS A 63 23.22 -2.31 -11.51
C LYS A 63 24.22 -2.98 -12.45
N LYS A 64 23.83 -3.29 -13.68
CA LYS A 64 24.75 -3.87 -14.69
C LYS A 64 25.92 -2.93 -15.02
N ARG A 65 25.64 -1.61 -15.10
CA ARG A 65 26.65 -0.59 -15.43
C ARG A 65 27.61 -0.30 -14.28
N TYR A 66 27.09 -0.12 -13.05
CA TYR A 66 27.86 0.35 -11.89
C TYR A 66 28.25 -0.76 -10.91
N ARG A 67 27.78 -1.99 -11.10
CA ARG A 67 28.13 -3.20 -10.34
C ARG A 67 27.97 -3.05 -8.82
N PHE A 68 26.89 -2.41 -8.37
CA PHE A 68 26.51 -2.36 -6.97
C PHE A 68 25.68 -3.59 -6.57
N TYR A 69 25.59 -3.88 -5.28
CA TYR A 69 24.67 -4.86 -4.72
C TYR A 69 23.31 -4.23 -4.53
N LEU A 70 22.26 -4.96 -4.89
CA LEU A 70 20.87 -4.50 -4.79
C LEU A 70 20.16 -5.23 -3.64
N TYR A 71 19.65 -4.43 -2.71
CA TYR A 71 18.79 -4.87 -1.61
C TYR A 71 17.39 -4.31 -1.83
N VAL A 72 16.39 -5.18 -1.94
CA VAL A 72 14.99 -4.79 -2.14
C VAL A 72 14.18 -5.15 -0.91
N ASP A 73 13.55 -4.13 -0.33
CA ASP A 73 12.56 -4.29 0.72
C ASP A 73 11.19 -4.52 0.08
N GLU A 74 10.68 -5.74 0.24
CA GLU A 74 9.39 -6.19 -0.30
C GLU A 74 8.26 -6.12 0.76
N ALA A 75 8.46 -5.44 1.87
CA ALA A 75 7.52 -5.44 3.00
C ALA A 75 6.09 -5.04 2.62
N HIS A 76 5.91 -4.23 1.59
CA HIS A 76 4.59 -3.82 1.07
C HIS A 76 4.23 -4.47 -0.26
N SER A 77 5.17 -5.07 -0.98
CA SER A 77 4.98 -5.66 -2.30
C SER A 77 4.73 -7.16 -2.27
N ILE A 78 5.39 -7.89 -1.36
CA ILE A 78 5.18 -9.34 -1.22
C ILE A 78 3.75 -9.65 -0.75
N GLY A 79 3.10 -10.59 -1.42
CA GLY A 79 1.71 -10.94 -1.18
C GLY A 79 0.70 -9.92 -1.73
N ALA A 80 1.16 -8.87 -2.44
CA ALA A 80 0.31 -7.81 -2.98
C ALA A 80 0.54 -7.54 -4.47
N LEU A 81 1.78 -7.60 -4.94
CA LEU A 81 2.15 -7.34 -6.33
C LEU A 81 2.51 -8.63 -7.07
N GLY A 82 2.24 -8.63 -8.36
CA GLY A 82 2.50 -9.76 -9.24
C GLY A 82 1.35 -10.78 -9.28
N PRO A 83 1.27 -11.60 -10.34
CA PRO A 83 0.14 -12.51 -10.58
C PRO A 83 -0.02 -13.62 -9.52
N ARG A 84 1.04 -13.93 -8.78
CA ARG A 84 1.02 -14.88 -7.64
C ARG A 84 1.42 -14.20 -6.32
N GLY A 85 1.44 -12.87 -6.27
CA GLY A 85 1.88 -12.13 -5.08
C GLY A 85 3.38 -12.21 -4.78
N GLY A 86 4.20 -12.56 -5.76
CA GLY A 86 5.65 -12.73 -5.62
C GLY A 86 6.45 -11.43 -5.55
N GLY A 87 5.79 -10.29 -5.35
CA GLY A 87 6.45 -8.99 -5.17
C GLY A 87 6.82 -8.28 -6.46
N VAL A 88 7.75 -7.33 -6.35
CA VAL A 88 8.08 -6.42 -7.47
C VAL A 88 8.78 -7.13 -8.64
N CYS A 89 9.60 -8.15 -8.37
CA CYS A 89 10.23 -8.93 -9.44
C CYS A 89 9.18 -9.60 -10.31
N GLN A 90 8.20 -10.26 -9.69
CA GLN A 90 7.13 -10.93 -10.43
C GLN A 90 6.19 -9.92 -11.12
N TYR A 91 5.99 -8.74 -10.55
CA TYR A 91 5.21 -7.67 -11.17
C TYR A 91 5.78 -7.24 -12.52
N PHE A 92 7.11 -7.16 -12.63
CA PHE A 92 7.80 -6.81 -13.88
C PHE A 92 8.23 -8.03 -14.73
N GLY A 93 7.96 -9.25 -14.30
CA GLY A 93 8.43 -10.46 -14.99
C GLY A 93 9.96 -10.62 -14.97
N ILE A 94 10.61 -10.16 -13.91
CA ILE A 94 12.06 -10.17 -13.73
C ILE A 94 12.43 -11.38 -12.89
N ASP A 95 13.52 -12.06 -13.29
CA ASP A 95 14.12 -13.14 -12.51
C ASP A 95 14.63 -12.58 -11.16
N PRO A 96 14.14 -13.11 -10.01
CA PRO A 96 14.54 -12.66 -8.70
C PRO A 96 16.03 -12.83 -8.42
N ASP A 97 16.75 -13.73 -9.10
CA ASP A 97 18.19 -13.88 -8.96
C ASP A 97 19.01 -12.64 -9.41
N GLN A 98 18.40 -11.71 -10.11
CA GLN A 98 19.03 -10.42 -10.45
C GLN A 98 19.13 -9.46 -9.26
N VAL A 99 18.38 -9.71 -8.19
CA VAL A 99 18.45 -8.98 -6.92
C VAL A 99 19.32 -9.77 -5.95
N ASP A 100 20.23 -9.09 -5.26
CA ASP A 100 21.19 -9.79 -4.38
C ASP A 100 20.57 -10.16 -3.03
N VAL A 101 19.67 -9.31 -2.53
CA VAL A 101 18.98 -9.53 -1.25
C VAL A 101 17.52 -9.07 -1.36
N HIS A 102 16.61 -9.97 -1.06
CA HIS A 102 15.21 -9.67 -0.82
C HIS A 102 14.94 -9.68 0.68
N MET A 103 14.24 -8.68 1.16
CA MET A 103 13.69 -8.66 2.51
C MET A 103 12.18 -8.51 2.43
N GLY A 104 11.47 -9.25 3.24
CA GLY A 104 10.03 -9.12 3.36
C GLY A 104 9.56 -9.31 4.80
N THR A 105 8.33 -8.91 5.06
CA THR A 105 7.69 -9.07 6.36
C THR A 105 6.44 -9.94 6.26
N PHE A 106 6.17 -10.70 7.31
CA PHE A 106 4.96 -11.49 7.46
C PHE A 106 3.84 -10.74 8.22
N THR A 107 4.09 -9.49 8.61
CA THR A 107 3.16 -8.71 9.45
C THR A 107 2.02 -8.04 8.68
N LYS A 108 2.07 -8.00 7.36
CA LYS A 108 1.08 -7.34 6.49
C LYS A 108 0.22 -8.35 5.74
N SER A 109 0.57 -8.70 4.52
CA SER A 109 -0.22 -9.62 3.67
C SER A 109 -0.43 -11.01 4.29
N PHE A 110 0.49 -11.44 5.15
CA PHE A 110 0.44 -12.79 5.74
C PHE A 110 -0.26 -12.85 7.09
N GLY A 111 -0.55 -11.71 7.74
CA GLY A 111 -1.23 -11.66 9.04
C GLY A 111 -0.52 -12.44 10.15
N ALA A 112 0.82 -12.48 10.11
CA ALA A 112 1.66 -13.21 11.04
C ALA A 112 2.70 -12.28 11.69
N VAL A 113 3.73 -12.82 12.31
CA VAL A 113 4.82 -12.09 12.97
C VAL A 113 6.14 -12.43 12.30
N GLY A 114 7.06 -11.46 12.28
CA GLY A 114 8.42 -11.65 11.78
C GLY A 114 8.61 -11.25 10.32
N GLY A 115 9.69 -11.70 9.75
CA GLY A 115 10.08 -11.41 8.38
C GLY A 115 11.16 -12.38 7.91
N TYR A 116 11.62 -12.17 6.69
CA TYR A 116 12.65 -13.00 6.08
C TYR A 116 13.66 -12.16 5.31
N ILE A 117 14.83 -12.75 5.13
CA ILE A 117 15.83 -12.32 4.16
C ILE A 117 16.07 -13.50 3.21
N ALA A 118 15.98 -13.25 1.92
CA ALA A 118 16.23 -14.24 0.88
C ALA A 118 17.34 -13.75 -0.08
N GLY A 119 18.10 -14.67 -0.63
CA GLY A 119 19.18 -14.40 -1.55
C GLY A 119 20.04 -15.63 -1.77
N LYS A 120 21.21 -15.47 -2.39
CA LYS A 120 22.11 -16.58 -2.67
C LYS A 120 22.48 -17.36 -1.41
N LYS A 121 22.46 -18.69 -1.50
CA LYS A 121 22.70 -19.60 -0.36
C LYS A 121 23.97 -19.23 0.43
N THR A 122 25.07 -18.94 -0.26
CA THR A 122 26.35 -18.57 0.39
C THR A 122 26.24 -17.32 1.25
N LEU A 123 25.45 -16.32 0.82
CA LEU A 123 25.20 -15.11 1.57
C LEU A 123 24.33 -15.40 2.81
N ILE A 124 23.26 -16.14 2.63
CA ILE A 124 22.32 -16.48 3.71
C ILE A 124 23.00 -17.35 4.77
N ASP A 125 23.75 -18.36 4.38
CA ASP A 125 24.50 -19.21 5.32
C ASP A 125 25.50 -18.38 6.14
N ARG A 126 26.20 -17.43 5.50
CA ARG A 126 27.09 -16.52 6.22
C ARG A 126 26.35 -15.58 7.19
N ILE A 127 25.21 -15.05 6.80
CA ILE A 127 24.37 -14.23 7.69
C ILE A 127 23.92 -15.04 8.90
N ARG A 128 23.48 -16.29 8.70
CA ARG A 128 23.07 -17.18 9.79
C ARG A 128 24.19 -17.40 10.82
N LEU A 129 25.41 -17.55 10.37
CA LEU A 129 26.56 -17.77 11.26
C LEU A 129 26.99 -16.50 12.02
N LEU A 130 26.81 -15.32 11.43
CA LEU A 130 27.34 -14.07 11.98
C LEU A 130 26.27 -13.22 12.67
N ASN A 131 24.98 -13.48 12.44
CA ASN A 131 23.91 -12.69 13.02
C ASN A 131 23.62 -13.11 14.46
N HIS A 132 23.85 -12.19 15.39
CA HIS A 132 23.57 -12.41 16.81
C HIS A 132 22.12 -12.85 17.08
N SER A 133 21.15 -12.28 16.38
CA SER A 133 19.75 -12.67 16.53
C SER A 133 19.50 -14.13 16.15
N ASN A 134 20.25 -14.66 15.20
CA ASN A 134 20.09 -16.06 14.78
C ASN A 134 20.84 -17.03 15.69
N VAL A 135 21.91 -16.55 16.34
CA VAL A 135 22.72 -17.39 17.24
C VAL A 135 22.11 -17.42 18.65
N TYR A 136 21.54 -16.31 19.12
CA TYR A 136 21.06 -16.17 20.50
C TYR A 136 19.52 -15.99 20.60
N GLY A 137 18.85 -15.74 19.47
CA GLY A 137 17.40 -15.59 19.42
C GLY A 137 16.69 -16.93 19.30
N GLU A 138 15.47 -16.97 19.81
CA GLU A 138 14.59 -18.13 19.64
C GLU A 138 14.02 -18.19 18.22
N THR A 139 13.70 -19.40 17.78
CA THR A 139 13.01 -19.63 16.50
C THR A 139 11.56 -19.19 16.58
N MET A 140 10.95 -18.97 15.41
CA MET A 140 9.51 -18.68 15.33
C MET A 140 8.69 -19.79 16.01
N ALA A 141 7.68 -19.40 16.78
CA ALA A 141 6.76 -20.35 17.38
C ALA A 141 5.98 -21.13 16.29
N PRO A 142 5.73 -22.44 16.49
CA PRO A 142 5.04 -23.27 15.50
C PRO A 142 3.72 -22.70 14.96
N PRO A 143 2.81 -22.11 15.77
CA PRO A 143 1.58 -21.50 15.27
C PRO A 143 1.83 -20.37 14.25
N VAL A 144 2.90 -19.57 14.46
CA VAL A 144 3.29 -18.49 13.54
C VAL A 144 3.76 -19.07 12.20
N ILE A 145 4.57 -20.13 12.25
CA ILE A 145 5.06 -20.81 11.05
C ILE A 145 3.89 -21.37 10.24
N VAL A 146 2.95 -22.06 10.92
CA VAL A 146 1.75 -22.63 10.28
C VAL A 146 0.91 -21.54 9.62
N GLN A 147 0.70 -20.40 10.30
CA GLN A 147 0.00 -19.26 9.72
C GLN A 147 0.69 -18.73 8.46
N ILE A 148 2.01 -18.57 8.49
CA ILE A 148 2.79 -18.10 7.34
C ILE A 148 2.67 -19.09 6.18
N MET A 149 2.85 -20.40 6.43
CA MET A 149 2.77 -21.43 5.41
C MET A 149 1.39 -21.50 4.77
N SER A 150 0.32 -21.48 5.59
CA SER A 150 -1.06 -21.48 5.09
C SER A 150 -1.36 -20.28 4.22
N THR A 151 -0.88 -19.10 4.63
CA THR A 151 -1.12 -17.86 3.89
C THR A 151 -0.31 -17.79 2.60
N LEU A 152 0.97 -18.24 2.64
CA LEU A 152 1.79 -18.38 1.43
C LEU A 152 1.12 -19.31 0.42
N ALA A 153 0.68 -20.49 0.88
CA ALA A 153 -0.02 -21.44 0.05
C ALA A 153 -1.30 -20.85 -0.57
N THR A 154 -2.06 -20.05 0.21
CA THR A 154 -3.27 -19.38 -0.27
C THR A 154 -2.94 -18.32 -1.34
N ILE A 155 -2.01 -17.42 -1.07
CA ILE A 155 -1.70 -16.29 -1.95
C ILE A 155 -1.02 -16.76 -3.23
N MET A 156 -0.01 -17.63 -3.11
CA MET A 156 0.79 -18.11 -4.23
C MET A 156 0.12 -19.19 -5.05
N SER A 157 -1.08 -19.63 -4.64
CA SER A 157 -1.86 -20.62 -5.38
C SER A 157 -1.09 -21.91 -5.57
N VAL A 158 -0.69 -22.52 -4.47
CA VAL A 158 -0.03 -23.83 -4.46
C VAL A 158 -0.96 -24.87 -5.07
N GLY A 159 -0.51 -25.58 -6.08
CA GLY A 159 -1.27 -26.61 -6.76
C GLY A 159 -1.27 -26.49 -8.28
N ASN A 160 -0.81 -25.36 -8.82
CA ASN A 160 -0.58 -25.21 -10.27
C ASN A 160 0.74 -25.88 -10.72
N ASP A 161 1.66 -26.11 -9.78
CA ASP A 161 2.92 -26.81 -10.02
C ASP A 161 3.04 -27.95 -9.00
N PRO A 162 3.23 -29.23 -9.43
CA PRO A 162 3.45 -30.37 -8.54
C PRO A 162 4.59 -30.13 -7.54
N CYS A 163 5.63 -29.42 -7.93
CA CYS A 163 6.76 -29.09 -7.04
C CYS A 163 6.35 -28.20 -5.87
N ASP A 164 5.32 -27.36 -6.02
CA ASP A 164 4.82 -26.52 -4.93
C ASP A 164 4.18 -27.36 -3.80
N LEU A 165 3.58 -28.50 -4.12
CA LEU A 165 2.95 -29.40 -3.15
C LEU A 165 3.98 -30.16 -2.31
N GLU A 166 5.14 -30.48 -2.87
CA GLU A 166 6.22 -31.16 -2.16
C GLU A 166 6.83 -30.29 -1.06
N LEU A 167 6.68 -28.98 -1.17
CA LEU A 167 7.15 -28.03 -0.15
C LEU A 167 6.25 -27.96 1.08
N LEU A 168 5.04 -28.50 1.00
CA LEU A 168 4.09 -28.48 2.12
C LEU A 168 4.19 -29.75 2.95
N PRO A 169 4.09 -29.66 4.29
CA PRO A 169 4.05 -30.84 5.13
C PRO A 169 2.83 -31.73 4.83
N ASN A 170 3.03 -33.03 4.82
CA ASN A 170 1.98 -34.03 4.52
C ASN A 170 0.74 -33.96 5.45
N TRP A 171 0.89 -33.37 6.63
CA TRP A 171 -0.23 -33.16 7.56
C TRP A 171 -1.08 -31.94 7.22
N MET A 172 -0.66 -31.10 6.29
CA MET A 172 -1.37 -29.90 5.85
C MET A 172 -2.32 -30.26 4.73
N GLN A 173 -3.59 -30.41 5.04
CA GLN A 173 -4.63 -30.78 4.07
C GLN A 173 -5.35 -29.53 3.59
N PHE A 174 -5.45 -29.38 2.28
CA PHE A 174 -6.19 -28.30 1.65
C PHE A 174 -7.36 -28.86 0.83
N SER A 175 -8.42 -28.07 0.68
CA SER A 175 -9.53 -28.45 -0.20
C SER A 175 -9.07 -28.46 -1.67
N PRO A 176 -9.74 -29.26 -2.54
CA PRO A 176 -9.42 -29.24 -3.98
C PRO A 176 -9.54 -27.87 -4.63
N GLU A 177 -10.49 -27.04 -4.19
CA GLU A 177 -10.69 -25.67 -4.67
C GLU A 177 -9.50 -24.77 -4.29
N PHE A 178 -8.95 -24.98 -3.11
CA PHE A 178 -7.76 -24.29 -2.65
C PHE A 178 -6.54 -24.69 -3.48
N LEU A 179 -6.34 -25.98 -3.68
CA LEU A 179 -5.24 -26.52 -4.51
C LEU A 179 -5.33 -26.06 -5.98
N ALA A 180 -6.52 -25.80 -6.48
CA ALA A 180 -6.72 -25.22 -7.82
C ALA A 180 -6.22 -23.77 -7.95
N GLY A 181 -5.81 -23.13 -6.85
CA GLY A 181 -5.20 -21.79 -6.85
C GLY A 181 -6.13 -20.66 -7.25
N VAL A 182 -7.43 -20.89 -7.29
CA VAL A 182 -8.43 -19.92 -7.73
C VAL A 182 -8.59 -18.80 -6.72
N GLU A 183 -8.54 -19.13 -5.43
CA GLU A 183 -8.77 -18.17 -4.33
C GLU A 183 -7.66 -17.10 -4.26
N GLY A 184 -6.40 -17.49 -4.28
CA GLY A 184 -5.27 -16.55 -4.27
C GLY A 184 -5.32 -15.58 -5.45
N ARG A 185 -5.57 -16.09 -6.66
CA ARG A 185 -5.72 -15.29 -7.86
C ARG A 185 -6.87 -14.29 -7.72
N ARG A 186 -8.04 -14.74 -7.28
CA ARG A 186 -9.21 -13.86 -7.07
C ARG A 186 -8.91 -12.74 -6.06
N ARG A 187 -8.19 -13.04 -4.99
CA ARG A 187 -7.79 -12.02 -4.00
C ARG A 187 -6.85 -10.98 -4.60
N LEU A 188 -5.84 -11.40 -5.35
CA LEU A 188 -4.90 -10.49 -6.00
C LEU A 188 -5.58 -9.65 -7.08
N GLU A 189 -6.44 -10.24 -7.91
CA GLU A 189 -7.23 -9.52 -8.92
C GLU A 189 -8.18 -8.50 -8.26
N ARG A 190 -8.84 -8.86 -7.16
CA ARG A 190 -9.68 -7.94 -6.39
C ARG A 190 -8.87 -6.81 -5.77
N LEU A 191 -7.70 -7.12 -5.21
CA LEU A 191 -6.81 -6.10 -4.65
C LEU A 191 -6.37 -5.10 -5.73
N ALA A 192 -5.95 -5.58 -6.88
CA ALA A 192 -5.56 -4.75 -8.02
C ALA A 192 -6.75 -3.91 -8.54
N PHE A 193 -7.93 -4.51 -8.66
CA PHE A 193 -9.14 -3.79 -9.04
C PHE A 193 -9.46 -2.66 -8.05
N ASN A 194 -9.51 -2.97 -6.76
CA ASN A 194 -9.84 -2.02 -5.70
C ASN A 194 -8.83 -0.87 -5.64
N ALA A 195 -7.54 -1.18 -5.76
CA ALA A 195 -6.46 -0.18 -5.75
C ALA A 195 -6.57 0.81 -6.92
N ARG A 196 -6.72 0.29 -8.14
CA ARG A 196 -6.91 1.13 -9.34
C ARG A 196 -8.19 1.94 -9.27
N TYR A 197 -9.28 1.31 -8.84
CA TYR A 197 -10.58 1.95 -8.74
C TYR A 197 -10.55 3.13 -7.77
N LEU A 198 -10.01 2.94 -6.56
CA LEU A 198 -9.86 4.02 -5.58
C LEU A 198 -8.95 5.12 -6.09
N ASN A 199 -7.77 4.78 -6.63
CA ASN A 199 -6.80 5.74 -7.13
C ASN A 199 -7.40 6.63 -8.23
N HIS A 200 -7.98 6.01 -9.26
CA HIS A 200 -8.55 6.74 -10.39
C HIS A 200 -9.84 7.47 -10.03
N GLY A 201 -10.66 6.88 -9.14
CA GLY A 201 -11.86 7.53 -8.63
C GLY A 201 -11.54 8.84 -7.92
N LEU A 202 -10.58 8.81 -6.99
CA LEU A 202 -10.14 10.02 -6.27
C LEU A 202 -9.54 11.07 -7.21
N ARG A 203 -8.73 10.66 -8.19
CA ARG A 203 -8.23 11.59 -9.22
C ARG A 203 -9.36 12.24 -10.02
N LYS A 204 -10.37 11.47 -10.41
CA LYS A 204 -11.54 11.97 -11.14
C LYS A 204 -12.42 12.89 -10.30
N LEU A 205 -12.47 12.72 -9.00
CA LEU A 205 -13.11 13.66 -8.07
C LEU A 205 -12.34 14.98 -7.92
N GLY A 206 -11.10 15.05 -8.36
CA GLY A 206 -10.26 16.25 -8.31
C GLY A 206 -9.24 16.29 -7.18
N PHE A 207 -9.00 15.18 -6.49
CA PHE A 207 -7.96 15.10 -5.48
C PHE A 207 -6.56 14.95 -6.09
N ILE A 208 -5.55 15.38 -5.33
CA ILE A 208 -4.14 15.13 -5.66
C ILE A 208 -3.72 13.80 -5.03
N ILE A 209 -3.51 12.80 -5.87
CA ILE A 209 -3.11 11.46 -5.46
C ILE A 209 -1.70 11.18 -5.94
N TRP A 210 -0.85 10.74 -5.03
CA TRP A 210 0.47 10.20 -5.35
C TRP A 210 0.40 8.67 -5.54
N GLY A 211 1.55 8.13 -5.90
CA GLY A 211 1.71 6.69 -6.05
C GLY A 211 1.35 6.14 -7.42
N SER A 212 1.70 4.89 -7.59
CA SER A 212 1.41 4.11 -8.79
C SER A 212 -0.05 3.67 -8.79
N ARG A 213 -0.64 3.55 -9.97
CA ARG A 213 -2.04 3.11 -10.12
C ARG A 213 -2.34 1.73 -9.54
N ASP A 214 -1.35 0.85 -9.59
CA ASP A 214 -1.46 -0.55 -9.15
C ASP A 214 -1.12 -0.74 -7.67
N SER A 215 -0.77 0.36 -6.99
CA SER A 215 -0.41 0.33 -5.58
C SER A 215 -1.64 0.17 -4.68
N PRO A 216 -1.67 -0.82 -3.79
CA PRO A 216 -2.70 -0.94 -2.76
C PRO A 216 -2.60 0.16 -1.68
N VAL A 217 -1.52 0.92 -1.69
CA VAL A 217 -1.33 2.11 -0.85
C VAL A 217 -1.63 3.34 -1.70
N VAL A 218 -2.70 4.06 -1.35
CA VAL A 218 -3.17 5.23 -2.09
C VAL A 218 -3.04 6.48 -1.19
N PRO A 219 -1.98 7.28 -1.37
CA PRO A 219 -1.78 8.51 -0.60
C PRO A 219 -2.52 9.70 -1.24
N LEU A 220 -3.43 10.27 -0.48
CA LEU A 220 -4.13 11.50 -0.80
C LEU A 220 -3.40 12.67 -0.13
N LEU A 221 -2.90 13.62 -0.93
CA LEU A 221 -2.17 14.77 -0.41
C LEU A 221 -3.10 15.81 0.17
N ILE A 222 -2.82 16.18 1.42
CA ILE A 222 -3.47 17.27 2.12
C ILE A 222 -2.37 18.17 2.66
N PHE A 223 -1.99 19.18 1.92
CA PHE A 223 -0.84 20.06 2.21
C PHE A 223 -0.94 20.84 3.53
N GLN A 224 -2.10 20.79 4.18
CA GLN A 224 -2.38 21.50 5.42
C GLN A 224 -2.58 20.53 6.59
N PRO A 225 -1.67 20.46 7.57
CA PRO A 225 -1.75 19.53 8.68
C PRO A 225 -3.07 19.60 9.47
N GLY A 226 -3.61 20.80 9.68
CA GLY A 226 -4.89 20.98 10.39
C GLY A 226 -6.07 20.32 9.68
N LYS A 227 -6.11 20.32 8.35
CA LYS A 227 -7.17 19.65 7.58
C LYS A 227 -7.06 18.13 7.62
N MET A 228 -5.89 17.56 7.87
CA MET A 228 -5.74 16.11 7.95
C MET A 228 -6.46 15.51 9.14
N SER A 229 -6.32 16.12 10.32
CA SER A 229 -7.02 15.66 11.53
C SER A 229 -8.54 15.78 11.34
N LEU A 230 -9.00 16.88 10.73
CA LEU A 230 -10.42 17.05 10.40
C LEU A 230 -10.90 16.04 9.36
N PHE A 231 -10.09 15.73 8.34
CA PHE A 231 -10.43 14.72 7.35
C PHE A 231 -10.61 13.34 8.00
N SER A 232 -9.67 12.92 8.85
CA SER A 232 -9.75 11.67 9.58
C SER A 232 -10.98 11.64 10.51
N LEU A 233 -11.24 12.72 11.22
CA LEU A 233 -12.41 12.84 12.10
C LEU A 233 -13.72 12.73 11.30
N TYR A 234 -13.82 13.40 10.15
CA TYR A 234 -15.01 13.33 9.30
C TYR A 234 -15.20 11.99 8.62
N MET A 235 -14.13 11.27 8.33
CA MET A 235 -14.20 9.88 7.84
C MET A 235 -14.70 8.93 8.93
N LEU A 236 -14.29 9.15 10.18
CA LEU A 236 -14.74 8.36 11.33
C LEU A 236 -16.17 8.69 11.73
N HIS A 237 -16.52 9.99 11.74
CA HIS A 237 -17.82 10.52 12.11
C HIS A 237 -18.47 11.20 10.89
N ARG A 238 -18.98 10.39 9.98
CA ARG A 238 -19.47 10.82 8.66
C ARG A 238 -20.65 11.80 8.72
N GLU A 239 -21.34 11.82 9.83
CA GLU A 239 -22.42 12.76 10.11
C GLU A 239 -21.92 14.22 10.23
N LEU A 240 -20.66 14.41 10.62
CA LEU A 240 -20.05 15.74 10.75
C LEU A 240 -19.83 16.44 9.39
N ALA A 241 -19.74 15.70 8.30
CA ALA A 241 -19.63 16.25 6.95
C ALA A 241 -20.97 16.78 6.39
N LEU A 242 -22.09 16.60 7.11
CA LEU A 242 -23.39 17.08 6.69
C LEU A 242 -23.48 18.62 6.73
N PRO A 243 -24.35 19.24 5.89
CA PRO A 243 -24.61 20.68 5.94
C PRO A 243 -25.00 21.16 7.33
N PRO A 244 -24.65 22.40 7.73
CA PRO A 244 -24.94 22.94 9.06
C PRO A 244 -26.41 22.78 9.49
N SER A 245 -27.34 22.94 8.59
CA SER A 245 -28.78 22.78 8.87
C SER A 245 -29.17 21.36 9.30
N LYS A 246 -28.43 20.33 8.85
CA LYS A 246 -28.63 18.93 9.26
C LYS A 246 -27.71 18.52 10.43
N ARG A 247 -26.58 19.22 10.62
CA ARG A 247 -25.62 18.95 11.68
C ARG A 247 -26.12 19.31 13.06
N TRP A 248 -26.83 20.44 13.20
CA TRP A 248 -27.40 20.87 14.48
C TRP A 248 -28.37 19.86 15.09
N GLN A 249 -29.11 19.16 14.27
CA GLN A 249 -30.04 18.11 14.73
C GLN A 249 -29.32 16.88 15.33
N LEU A 250 -28.05 16.67 15.00
CA LEU A 250 -27.23 15.57 15.52
C LEU A 250 -26.44 16.01 16.75
N LEU A 251 -25.87 17.21 16.76
CA LEU A 251 -25.05 17.73 17.85
C LEU A 251 -25.86 17.97 19.12
N ASP A 252 -27.11 18.43 19.02
CA ASP A 252 -28.02 18.56 20.18
C ASP A 252 -28.29 17.21 20.87
N ARG A 253 -28.20 16.10 20.16
CA ARG A 253 -28.42 14.77 20.70
C ARG A 253 -27.16 14.20 21.39
N GLU A 254 -25.97 14.44 20.84
CA GLU A 254 -24.72 13.93 21.42
C GLU A 254 -24.26 14.74 22.63
N TRP A 255 -24.49 16.06 22.63
CA TRP A 255 -24.11 16.92 23.75
C TRP A 255 -24.93 16.67 25.03
N ASN A 256 -26.15 16.17 24.89
CA ASN A 256 -26.99 15.75 26.01
C ASN A 256 -26.76 14.31 26.47
N CYS A 257 -25.97 13.53 25.77
CA CYS A 257 -25.60 12.17 26.15
C CYS A 257 -24.37 12.17 27.08
N LYS A 258 -24.59 12.21 28.39
CA LYS A 258 -23.54 12.21 29.43
C LYS A 258 -22.82 10.89 29.63
N SER A 259 -23.07 9.86 28.82
CA SER A 259 -22.30 8.61 28.87
C SER A 259 -22.35 7.85 27.54
N LEU A 260 -21.20 7.31 27.13
CA LEU A 260 -21.04 6.41 25.98
C LEU A 260 -21.91 5.14 26.06
N GLU A 261 -22.40 4.79 27.24
CA GLU A 261 -23.26 3.62 27.49
C GLU A 261 -24.69 3.81 26.97
N HIS A 262 -25.14 5.02 26.73
CA HIS A 262 -26.50 5.34 26.26
C HIS A 262 -26.63 5.49 24.74
N ALA A 263 -25.57 5.24 23.98
CA ALA A 263 -25.63 5.26 22.49
C ALA A 263 -26.57 4.19 21.89
N HIS A 264 -27.08 3.28 22.70
CA HIS A 264 -28.09 2.27 22.31
C HIS A 264 -29.54 2.67 22.62
N VAL A 265 -29.76 3.80 23.26
CA VAL A 265 -31.12 4.27 23.48
C VAL A 265 -31.65 4.86 22.18
N VAL A 266 -32.58 4.17 21.58
CA VAL A 266 -33.41 4.64 20.46
C VAL A 266 -34.02 5.96 20.86
N ALA A 267 -33.45 7.07 20.43
CA ALA A 267 -34.05 8.37 20.60
C ALA A 267 -35.37 8.36 19.80
N GLN A 268 -36.49 8.52 20.48
CA GLN A 268 -37.79 8.73 19.86
C GLN A 268 -37.64 9.96 18.96
N THR A 269 -37.64 9.73 17.64
CA THR A 269 -37.68 10.79 16.64
C THR A 269 -39.03 11.51 16.74
N PRO A 270 -39.06 12.85 16.74
CA PRO A 270 -40.33 13.57 16.56
C PRO A 270 -41.04 13.05 15.31
N GLU A 271 -42.33 12.84 15.41
CA GLU A 271 -43.12 12.37 14.27
C GLU A 271 -42.85 13.24 13.03
N GLY A 272 -42.47 12.63 11.92
CA GLY A 272 -42.19 13.28 10.64
C GLY A 272 -40.75 13.48 10.24
N VAL A 273 -39.76 13.21 11.10
CA VAL A 273 -38.32 13.27 10.70
C VAL A 273 -37.80 11.86 10.44
N GLN A 274 -37.52 11.54 9.18
CA GLN A 274 -36.88 10.27 8.86
C GLN A 274 -35.49 10.22 9.53
N PRO A 275 -35.15 9.12 10.24
CA PRO A 275 -33.82 8.97 10.85
C PRO A 275 -32.77 8.94 9.73
N ILE A 276 -31.76 9.80 9.85
CA ILE A 276 -30.61 9.75 8.94
C ILE A 276 -29.92 8.41 9.16
N PRO A 277 -29.81 7.56 8.13
CA PRO A 277 -29.18 6.26 8.28
C PRO A 277 -27.71 6.45 8.73
N ARG A 278 -27.32 5.77 9.81
CA ARG A 278 -25.93 5.76 10.26
C ARG A 278 -25.05 5.19 9.14
N ARG A 279 -24.07 5.98 8.72
CA ARG A 279 -23.09 5.54 7.74
C ARG A 279 -21.94 4.85 8.49
N PRO A 280 -21.41 3.72 7.98
CA PRO A 280 -20.32 3.04 8.64
C PRO A 280 -19.08 3.96 8.74
N PRO A 281 -18.36 3.95 9.89
CA PRO A 281 -17.14 4.72 10.04
C PRO A 281 -16.05 4.20 9.12
N ILE A 282 -15.24 5.10 8.58
CA ILE A 282 -14.09 4.77 7.74
C ILE A 282 -12.82 5.19 8.48
N VAL A 283 -11.97 4.23 8.78
CA VAL A 283 -10.68 4.47 9.44
C VAL A 283 -9.62 4.74 8.38
N VAL A 284 -8.93 5.87 8.47
CA VAL A 284 -7.85 6.26 7.58
C VAL A 284 -6.59 6.59 8.36
N VAL A 285 -5.42 6.37 7.75
CA VAL A 285 -4.13 6.66 8.37
C VAL A 285 -3.65 8.04 7.96
N VAL A 286 -3.49 8.91 8.93
CA VAL A 286 -2.91 10.25 8.75
C VAL A 286 -1.40 10.17 8.90
N VAL A 287 -0.66 10.71 7.92
CA VAL A 287 0.81 10.70 7.90
C VAL A 287 1.32 12.13 7.78
N ALA A 288 2.08 12.55 8.79
CA ALA A 288 2.66 13.89 8.90
C ALA A 288 4.12 13.81 9.35
N TYR A 289 4.72 14.98 9.57
CA TYR A 289 6.04 15.07 10.19
C TYR A 289 6.08 14.32 11.54
N PRO A 290 7.16 13.55 11.85
CA PRO A 290 8.42 13.46 11.10
C PRO A 290 8.44 12.39 9.99
N ALA A 291 7.39 11.59 9.81
CA ALA A 291 7.36 10.52 8.81
C ALA A 291 7.34 11.05 7.37
N THR A 292 6.78 12.24 7.16
CA THR A 292 6.81 12.96 5.88
C THR A 292 7.09 14.44 6.12
N PRO A 293 7.63 15.18 5.13
CA PRO A 293 7.75 16.63 5.23
C PRO A 293 6.39 17.29 5.48
N ILE A 294 6.36 18.37 6.28
CA ILE A 294 5.11 19.07 6.65
C ILE A 294 4.28 19.46 5.43
N ILE A 295 4.93 19.97 4.39
CA ILE A 295 4.26 20.41 3.15
C ILE A 295 3.72 19.27 2.29
N SER A 296 4.10 18.03 2.56
CA SER A 296 3.63 16.82 1.83
C SER A 296 2.85 15.87 2.73
N SER A 297 2.25 16.43 3.78
CA SER A 297 1.33 15.70 4.66
C SER A 297 0.18 15.07 3.89
N ARG A 298 -0.19 13.86 4.26
CA ARG A 298 -1.11 13.03 3.48
C ARG A 298 -2.00 12.14 4.34
N VAL A 299 -3.13 11.78 3.78
CA VAL A 299 -3.93 10.66 4.28
C VAL A 299 -3.60 9.44 3.43
N ARG A 300 -3.30 8.32 4.07
CA ARG A 300 -2.95 7.07 3.39
C ARG A 300 -4.11 6.08 3.50
N PHE A 301 -4.67 5.70 2.36
CA PHE A 301 -5.59 4.59 2.25
C PHE A 301 -4.81 3.31 2.00
N CYS A 302 -5.12 2.27 2.78
CA CYS A 302 -4.59 0.93 2.57
C CYS A 302 -5.74 0.04 2.09
N VAL A 303 -5.69 -0.34 0.83
CA VAL A 303 -6.73 -1.15 0.20
C VAL A 303 -6.48 -2.63 0.50
N SER A 304 -7.55 -3.36 0.76
CA SER A 304 -7.53 -4.80 1.02
C SER A 304 -8.27 -5.58 -0.06
N ALA A 305 -7.86 -6.82 -0.27
CA ALA A 305 -8.61 -7.79 -1.07
C ALA A 305 -9.97 -8.18 -0.43
N ALA A 306 -10.15 -7.91 0.86
CA ALA A 306 -11.42 -8.15 1.55
C ALA A 306 -12.48 -7.08 1.24
N HIS A 307 -12.07 -5.87 0.81
CA HIS A 307 -13.02 -4.83 0.45
C HIS A 307 -13.80 -5.21 -0.79
N THR A 308 -15.10 -4.98 -0.73
CA THR A 308 -16.00 -5.09 -1.89
C THR A 308 -15.96 -3.81 -2.74
N LYS A 309 -16.57 -3.86 -3.92
CA LYS A 309 -16.73 -2.64 -4.74
C LYS A 309 -17.56 -1.59 -4.01
N GLU A 310 -18.60 -2.05 -3.32
CA GLU A 310 -19.52 -1.21 -2.54
C GLU A 310 -18.81 -0.47 -1.41
N ASP A 311 -17.84 -1.12 -0.74
CA ASP A 311 -16.99 -0.47 0.28
C ASP A 311 -16.16 0.65 -0.35
N ILE A 312 -15.58 0.42 -1.53
CA ILE A 312 -14.80 1.46 -2.23
C ILE A 312 -15.72 2.58 -2.75
N ASP A 313 -16.93 2.26 -3.22
CA ASP A 313 -17.94 3.27 -3.59
C ASP A 313 -18.27 4.17 -2.40
N ASP A 314 -18.42 3.60 -1.20
CA ASP A 314 -18.72 4.35 0.01
C ASP A 314 -17.56 5.24 0.44
N VAL A 315 -16.32 4.74 0.35
CA VAL A 315 -15.10 5.55 0.58
C VAL A 315 -15.05 6.72 -0.41
N LEU A 316 -15.32 6.50 -1.69
CA LEU A 316 -15.31 7.55 -2.71
C LEU A 316 -16.40 8.61 -2.45
N ARG A 317 -17.61 8.21 -2.05
CA ARG A 317 -18.68 9.14 -1.65
C ARG A 317 -18.29 9.97 -0.43
N ALA A 318 -17.71 9.32 0.58
CA ALA A 318 -17.23 10.02 1.77
C ALA A 318 -16.14 11.04 1.42
N CYS A 319 -15.17 10.65 0.59
CA CYS A 319 -14.13 11.56 0.13
C CYS A 319 -14.72 12.74 -0.66
N ASP A 320 -15.70 12.50 -1.53
CA ASP A 320 -16.35 13.52 -2.33
C ASP A 320 -17.00 14.59 -1.44
N GLU A 321 -17.84 14.17 -0.48
CA GLU A 321 -18.52 15.04 0.49
C GLU A 321 -17.52 15.83 1.36
N ILE A 322 -16.53 15.14 1.96
CA ILE A 322 -15.52 15.76 2.83
C ILE A 322 -14.61 16.68 2.05
N GLY A 323 -14.28 16.29 0.81
CA GLY A 323 -13.45 17.08 -0.10
C GLY A 323 -14.06 18.43 -0.42
N ASP A 324 -15.38 18.52 -0.56
CA ASP A 324 -16.09 19.78 -0.75
C ASP A 324 -16.10 20.62 0.54
N VAL A 325 -16.38 20.00 1.68
CA VAL A 325 -16.42 20.70 2.98
C VAL A 325 -15.05 21.28 3.34
N LEU A 326 -13.97 20.56 3.09
CA LEU A 326 -12.60 20.97 3.44
C LEU A 326 -11.87 21.69 2.29
N GLY A 327 -12.47 21.78 1.10
CA GLY A 327 -11.85 22.39 -0.07
C GLY A 327 -10.58 21.66 -0.48
N LEU A 328 -10.62 20.33 -0.69
CA LEU A 328 -9.46 19.48 -1.01
C LEU A 328 -9.35 19.06 -2.48
N LYS A 329 -10.32 19.42 -3.30
CA LYS A 329 -10.36 19.10 -4.71
C LYS A 329 -9.61 20.17 -5.52
N HIS A 330 -8.32 19.97 -5.71
CA HIS A 330 -7.43 20.98 -6.31
C HIS A 330 -7.08 20.74 -7.78
N THR A 331 -7.48 19.58 -8.35
CA THR A 331 -7.17 19.25 -9.75
C THR A 331 -8.42 19.24 -10.62
N ASN A 332 -8.23 19.32 -11.93
CA ASN A 332 -9.33 19.21 -12.90
C ASN A 332 -9.74 17.77 -13.22
N GLY A 333 -9.33 16.77 -12.41
CA GLY A 333 -9.66 15.37 -12.66
C GLY A 333 -8.89 14.70 -13.79
N GLY A 334 -7.85 15.35 -14.32
CA GLY A 334 -7.05 14.87 -15.45
C GLY A 334 -7.78 14.91 -16.79
N PRO A 335 -7.30 14.18 -17.80
CA PRO A 335 -7.90 14.15 -19.14
C PRO A 335 -9.40 13.80 -19.09
N GLY A 336 -10.25 14.58 -19.75
CA GLY A 336 -11.70 14.42 -19.73
C GLY A 336 -12.42 15.02 -18.51
N GLY A 337 -11.73 15.84 -17.70
CA GLY A 337 -12.32 16.60 -16.60
C GLY A 337 -12.71 15.77 -15.36
N ARG A 338 -13.29 16.46 -14.36
CA ARG A 338 -13.86 15.82 -13.17
C ARG A 338 -15.12 15.05 -13.52
N TRP A 339 -15.34 13.98 -12.79
CA TRP A 339 -16.56 13.19 -12.86
C TRP A 339 -17.34 13.33 -11.57
N THR A 340 -18.68 13.22 -11.67
CA THR A 340 -19.54 13.10 -10.50
C THR A 340 -19.39 11.71 -9.89
N ILE A 341 -19.72 11.58 -8.61
CA ILE A 341 -19.64 10.30 -7.91
C ILE A 341 -20.51 9.21 -8.55
N GLU A 342 -21.68 9.58 -9.08
CA GLU A 342 -22.57 8.66 -9.78
C GLU A 342 -21.94 8.14 -11.10
N LYS A 343 -21.26 9.02 -11.83
CA LYS A 343 -20.54 8.63 -13.05
C LYS A 343 -19.37 7.69 -12.72
N ILE A 344 -18.64 7.95 -11.64
CA ILE A 344 -17.53 7.12 -11.17
C ILE A 344 -18.02 5.72 -10.80
N THR A 345 -19.03 5.62 -9.94
CA THR A 345 -19.56 4.34 -9.44
C THR A 345 -20.17 3.49 -10.55
N ARG A 346 -20.85 4.14 -11.52
CA ARG A 346 -21.42 3.45 -12.69
C ARG A 346 -20.36 2.91 -13.64
N HIS A 347 -19.22 3.60 -13.80
CA HIS A 347 -18.19 3.26 -14.78
C HIS A 347 -16.90 2.72 -14.14
N ALA A 348 -16.98 2.09 -12.97
CA ALA A 348 -15.83 1.57 -12.23
C ALA A 348 -14.89 0.70 -13.09
N ARG A 349 -15.42 -0.23 -13.91
CA ARG A 349 -14.61 -1.09 -14.79
C ARG A 349 -13.83 -0.30 -15.84
N LYS A 350 -14.41 0.76 -16.42
CA LYS A 350 -13.72 1.63 -17.38
C LYS A 350 -12.59 2.41 -16.71
N LEU A 351 -12.83 2.87 -15.46
CA LEU A 351 -11.79 3.54 -14.66
C LEU A 351 -10.61 2.63 -14.35
N VAL A 352 -10.87 1.39 -13.98
CA VAL A 352 -9.80 0.40 -13.70
C VAL A 352 -8.96 0.09 -14.93
N ALA A 353 -9.55 0.06 -16.11
CA ALA A 353 -8.86 -0.16 -17.38
C ALA A 353 -8.12 1.08 -17.89
N TRP A 354 -8.40 2.26 -17.34
CA TRP A 354 -7.81 3.52 -17.79
C TRP A 354 -6.30 3.62 -17.48
N ASP A 355 -5.52 4.08 -18.43
CA ASP A 355 -4.06 4.27 -18.29
C ASP A 355 -3.66 5.61 -17.62
N GLY A 356 -4.62 6.52 -17.45
CA GLY A 356 -4.40 7.82 -16.82
C GLY A 356 -3.95 8.92 -17.80
N ASN A 357 -3.54 8.58 -19.03
CA ASN A 357 -2.89 9.50 -19.96
C ASN A 357 -3.82 10.05 -21.03
N GLN A 358 -4.87 9.32 -21.39
CA GLN A 358 -5.82 9.73 -22.44
C GLN A 358 -7.21 10.03 -21.84
N PRO A 359 -8.03 10.85 -22.48
CA PRO A 359 -9.43 11.00 -22.09
C PRO A 359 -10.12 9.64 -22.13
N LEU A 360 -10.89 9.32 -21.07
CA LEU A 360 -11.78 8.16 -21.15
C LEU A 360 -12.81 8.42 -22.24
N PRO A 361 -13.04 7.47 -23.16
CA PRO A 361 -14.08 7.61 -24.16
C PRO A 361 -15.42 7.85 -23.44
N GLU A 362 -16.18 8.83 -23.91
CA GLU A 362 -17.52 9.08 -23.38
C GLU A 362 -18.36 7.81 -23.50
N PRO A 363 -19.14 7.48 -22.46
CA PRO A 363 -20.04 6.36 -22.55
C PRO A 363 -21.12 6.65 -23.60
N ALA A 364 -21.20 5.76 -24.58
CA ALA A 364 -22.33 5.74 -25.51
C ALA A 364 -23.65 5.51 -24.75
#